data_026a2f72566839b9b67f0db7f0ccc0e9
#
_entry.id   026a2f72566839b9b67f0db7f0ccc0e9
#
_cell.length_a   1.000
_cell.length_b   1.000
_cell.length_c   1.000
_cell.angle_alpha   90.00
_cell.angle_beta   90.00
_cell.angle_gamma   90.00
#
_symmetry.space_group_name_H-M   'P 1'
#
loop_
_entity.id
_entity.type
_entity.pdbx_description
1 polymer ?
#
loop_
_entity_poly.entity_id
_entity_poly.type
_entity_poly.pdbx_seq_one_letter_code
_entity_poly.pdbx_strand_id
1 'polypeptide(L)'
;MIRRIAGAPGPVGSGSGGDRPGRRGTVRYLKDEAVPSAPRMLLGHALRSRRHHLGLKQEEVARRMGCSSSKLSRIESGMHHFKEKDLLRLFVVYEISGEKEQAVLLELAEIANQPTWWQEWSTVAQPYLQAVISFEDMATRIKAYSSDLLHGLAQTPAYAEALIRRGRGERDTHDALLGLRKERRARFEAAPGKKLIIVVHAAALLNRVGSPEIMADQMEHLAGLSERRNHQLRLVDPAHHYDLPVELGTTTIFDFEGRVPKVAYAENLDGCLFIQDEDLVDHREVVFDELRFKGLGPDAARRKLNDLARMYRKFQAP
;
A
#
# COMPACT_ATOMS: atom_id res chain seq x y z
N MET A 1 -36.16 3.93 31.11
CA MET A 1 -36.96 5.11 30.64
C MET A 1 -36.10 5.84 29.58
N ILE A 2 -36.20 5.42 28.33
CA ILE A 2 -35.41 5.96 27.20
C ILE A 2 -36.36 6.74 26.31
N ARG A 3 -36.21 8.05 26.26
CA ARG A 3 -36.97 8.94 25.37
C ARG A 3 -36.35 8.90 23.95
N ARG A 4 -37.21 8.56 22.99
CA ARG A 4 -36.98 8.74 21.53
C ARG A 4 -36.84 10.24 21.23
N ILE A 5 -35.81 10.59 20.46
CA ILE A 5 -35.76 11.87 19.75
C ILE A 5 -35.94 11.54 18.27
N ALA A 6 -37.08 11.92 17.74
CA ALA A 6 -37.37 11.98 16.32
C ALA A 6 -37.09 13.40 15.84
N GLY A 7 -36.56 13.53 14.64
CA GLY A 7 -36.38 14.81 13.94
C GLY A 7 -35.45 14.68 12.76
N ALA A 8 -35.99 14.26 11.60
CA ALA A 8 -35.28 14.37 10.34
C ALA A 8 -35.42 15.80 9.79
N PRO A 9 -34.38 16.45 9.30
CA PRO A 9 -34.51 17.69 8.53
C PRO A 9 -34.82 17.38 7.08
N GLY A 10 -35.76 18.11 6.52
CA GLY A 10 -36.19 18.07 5.13
C GLY A 10 -35.16 18.64 4.14
N PRO A 11 -35.38 18.50 2.83
CA PRO A 11 -34.39 18.81 1.80
C PRO A 11 -34.20 20.33 1.65
N VAL A 12 -32.95 20.77 1.76
CA VAL A 12 -32.57 22.16 1.48
C VAL A 12 -32.26 22.30 -0.01
N GLY A 13 -32.76 23.38 -0.58
CA GLY A 13 -32.84 23.69 -1.98
C GLY A 13 -31.52 23.72 -2.76
N SER A 14 -31.67 23.50 -4.05
CA SER A 14 -30.72 23.58 -5.14
C SER A 14 -30.02 24.94 -5.24
N GLY A 15 -28.76 25.00 -4.89
CA GLY A 15 -27.85 26.08 -5.25
C GLY A 15 -27.03 25.65 -6.45
N SER A 16 -27.13 26.32 -7.56
CA SER A 16 -26.34 26.15 -8.78
C SER A 16 -24.91 26.63 -8.56
N GLY A 17 -24.03 25.73 -8.09
CA GLY A 17 -22.60 25.92 -8.06
C GLY A 17 -21.96 25.22 -9.24
N GLY A 18 -21.23 25.97 -10.08
CA GLY A 18 -20.59 25.48 -11.30
C GLY A 18 -19.72 24.25 -11.06
N ASP A 19 -20.06 23.21 -11.79
CA ASP A 19 -19.39 21.91 -11.79
C ASP A 19 -18.00 22.06 -12.45
N ARG A 20 -16.96 22.21 -11.65
CA ARG A 20 -15.60 21.94 -12.12
C ARG A 20 -15.52 20.46 -12.45
N PRO A 21 -15.05 20.04 -13.63
CA PRO A 21 -14.93 18.64 -13.95
C PRO A 21 -14.00 17.98 -12.94
N GLY A 22 -14.60 17.30 -11.95
CA GLY A 22 -13.89 16.65 -10.87
C GLY A 22 -12.99 15.56 -11.44
N ARG A 23 -11.68 15.67 -11.19
CA ARG A 23 -10.71 14.59 -11.31
C ARG A 23 -11.20 13.44 -10.42
N ARG A 24 -11.94 12.49 -11.01
CA ARG A 24 -12.31 11.26 -10.30
C ARG A 24 -11.10 10.33 -10.31
N GLY A 25 -10.26 10.44 -9.31
CA GLY A 25 -9.21 9.48 -9.04
C GLY A 25 -9.79 8.09 -8.76
N THR A 26 -9.00 7.06 -8.99
CA THR A 26 -9.44 5.69 -8.78
C THR A 26 -9.11 5.26 -7.36
N VAL A 27 -10.14 5.15 -6.54
CA VAL A 27 -10.08 4.38 -5.29
C VAL A 27 -10.72 3.03 -5.59
N ARG A 28 -9.98 1.93 -5.41
CA ARG A 28 -10.50 0.58 -5.59
C ARG A 28 -10.60 -0.10 -4.24
N TYR A 29 -11.79 -0.54 -3.91
CA TYR A 29 -12.03 -1.48 -2.83
C TYR A 29 -11.96 -2.90 -3.41
N LEU A 30 -11.04 -3.71 -2.89
CA LEU A 30 -10.82 -5.07 -3.34
C LEU A 30 -11.17 -6.04 -2.22
N LYS A 31 -12.17 -6.87 -2.47
CA LYS A 31 -12.57 -7.93 -1.54
C LYS A 31 -12.15 -9.31 -2.06
N ASP A 32 -12.78 -9.81 -3.09
CA ASP A 32 -12.58 -11.17 -3.61
C ASP A 32 -12.39 -11.23 -5.14
N GLU A 33 -12.26 -10.07 -5.79
CA GLU A 33 -12.08 -10.02 -7.25
C GLU A 33 -10.63 -10.25 -7.64
N ALA A 34 -10.39 -10.88 -8.78
CA ALA A 34 -9.07 -11.04 -9.34
C ALA A 34 -8.42 -9.66 -9.56
N VAL A 35 -7.30 -9.42 -8.87
CA VAL A 35 -6.59 -8.15 -8.92
C VAL A 35 -5.48 -8.26 -9.97
N PRO A 36 -5.36 -7.27 -10.87
CA PRO A 36 -4.20 -7.24 -11.76
C PRO A 36 -2.91 -7.05 -10.96
N SER A 37 -1.81 -7.58 -11.48
CA SER A 37 -0.49 -7.34 -10.87
C SER A 37 -0.16 -5.84 -10.83
N ALA A 38 0.73 -5.43 -9.91
CA ALA A 38 1.11 -4.03 -9.77
C ALA A 38 1.58 -3.38 -11.09
N PRO A 39 2.43 -4.03 -11.92
CA PRO A 39 2.83 -3.45 -13.21
C PRO A 39 1.62 -3.16 -14.11
N ARG A 40 0.62 -4.05 -14.13
CA ARG A 40 -0.61 -3.84 -14.89
C ARG A 40 -1.43 -2.68 -14.36
N MET A 41 -1.55 -2.58 -13.04
CA MET A 41 -2.28 -1.48 -12.39
C MET A 41 -1.58 -0.14 -12.64
N LEU A 42 -0.27 -0.09 -12.51
CA LEU A 42 0.53 1.11 -12.71
C LEU A 42 0.49 1.59 -14.15
N LEU A 43 0.70 0.69 -15.11
CA LEU A 43 0.63 1.03 -16.52
C LEU A 43 -0.75 1.52 -16.92
N GLY A 44 -1.80 0.80 -16.51
CA GLY A 44 -3.18 1.21 -16.77
C GLY A 44 -3.50 2.57 -16.15
N HIS A 45 -3.02 2.82 -14.93
CA HIS A 45 -3.18 4.10 -14.24
C HIS A 45 -2.45 5.24 -14.96
N ALA A 46 -1.18 5.05 -15.33
CA ALA A 46 -0.40 6.05 -16.06
C ALA A 46 -1.09 6.46 -17.38
N LEU A 47 -1.57 5.47 -18.14
CA LEU A 47 -2.31 5.72 -19.38
C LEU A 47 -3.61 6.49 -19.11
N ARG A 48 -4.35 6.11 -18.09
CA ARG A 48 -5.61 6.77 -17.70
C ARG A 48 -5.38 8.19 -17.21
N SER A 49 -4.38 8.42 -16.35
CA SER A 49 -4.01 9.75 -15.85
C SER A 49 -3.66 10.67 -17.01
N ARG A 50 -2.86 10.19 -17.97
CA ARG A 50 -2.50 10.95 -19.17
C ARG A 50 -3.74 11.33 -20.01
N ARG A 51 -4.67 10.41 -20.22
CA ARG A 51 -5.95 10.70 -20.88
C ARG A 51 -6.73 11.80 -20.17
N HIS A 52 -6.86 11.70 -18.85
CA HIS A 52 -7.56 12.73 -18.05
C HIS A 52 -6.86 14.09 -18.12
N HIS A 53 -5.54 14.12 -18.08
CA HIS A 53 -4.74 15.35 -18.20
C HIS A 53 -5.00 16.06 -19.55
N LEU A 54 -5.17 15.29 -20.62
CA LEU A 54 -5.51 15.82 -21.95
C LEU A 54 -7.01 16.14 -22.12
N GLY A 55 -7.84 15.92 -21.10
CA GLY A 55 -9.29 16.15 -21.18
C GLY A 55 -10.02 15.20 -22.13
N LEU A 56 -9.40 14.09 -22.57
CA LEU A 56 -9.98 13.19 -23.56
C LEU A 56 -11.02 12.26 -22.93
N LYS A 57 -12.16 12.09 -23.63
CA LYS A 57 -13.18 11.09 -23.24
C LYS A 57 -12.75 9.69 -23.69
N GLN A 58 -13.13 8.67 -22.92
CA GLN A 58 -12.80 7.27 -23.20
C GLN A 58 -13.34 6.81 -24.58
N GLU A 59 -14.56 7.21 -24.94
CA GLU A 59 -15.17 6.88 -26.22
C GLU A 59 -14.41 7.49 -27.40
N GLU A 60 -13.87 8.69 -27.22
CA GLU A 60 -13.06 9.37 -28.23
C GLU A 60 -11.77 8.64 -28.52
N VAL A 61 -11.05 8.30 -27.45
CA VAL A 61 -9.80 7.52 -27.55
C VAL A 61 -10.05 6.16 -28.15
N ALA A 62 -11.11 5.46 -27.72
CA ALA A 62 -11.47 4.14 -28.27
C ALA A 62 -11.71 4.22 -29.80
N ARG A 63 -12.39 5.27 -30.29
CA ARG A 63 -12.56 5.50 -31.74
C ARG A 63 -11.24 5.73 -32.45
N ARG A 64 -10.34 6.57 -31.90
CA ARG A 64 -9.00 6.83 -32.46
C ARG A 64 -8.15 5.56 -32.50
N MET A 65 -8.30 4.69 -31.51
CA MET A 65 -7.63 3.40 -31.41
C MET A 65 -8.22 2.31 -32.30
N GLY A 66 -9.41 2.50 -32.85
CA GLY A 66 -10.17 1.48 -33.59
C GLY A 66 -10.57 0.29 -32.70
N CYS A 67 -10.95 0.57 -31.43
CA CYS A 67 -11.37 -0.46 -30.48
C CYS A 67 -12.65 -0.04 -29.73
N SER A 68 -13.24 -0.98 -28.97
CA SER A 68 -14.39 -0.67 -28.11
C SER A 68 -13.96 0.10 -26.86
N SER A 69 -14.85 0.93 -26.32
CA SER A 69 -14.65 1.62 -25.04
C SER A 69 -14.41 0.62 -23.90
N SER A 70 -15.05 -0.55 -23.95
CA SER A 70 -14.84 -1.62 -22.99
C SER A 70 -13.40 -2.18 -23.05
N LYS A 71 -12.81 -2.36 -24.24
CA LYS A 71 -11.41 -2.76 -24.38
C LYS A 71 -10.49 -1.71 -23.79
N LEU A 72 -10.68 -0.44 -24.12
CA LEU A 72 -9.88 0.65 -23.57
C LEU A 72 -10.01 0.75 -22.05
N SER A 73 -11.24 0.63 -21.51
CA SER A 73 -11.49 0.58 -20.08
C SER A 73 -10.70 -0.54 -19.38
N ARG A 74 -10.65 -1.74 -19.97
CA ARG A 74 -9.88 -2.86 -19.45
C ARG A 74 -8.37 -2.64 -19.53
N ILE A 75 -7.88 -1.97 -20.57
CA ILE A 75 -6.47 -1.56 -20.67
C ILE A 75 -6.14 -0.58 -19.55
N GLU A 76 -6.88 0.51 -19.42
CA GLU A 76 -6.66 1.54 -18.39
C GLU A 76 -6.90 1.03 -16.95
N SER A 77 -7.60 -0.08 -16.80
CA SER A 77 -7.80 -0.73 -15.49
C SER A 77 -6.76 -1.82 -15.19
N GLY A 78 -5.85 -2.11 -16.11
CA GLY A 78 -4.87 -3.18 -15.93
C GLY A 78 -5.43 -4.59 -16.11
N MET A 79 -6.70 -4.72 -16.49
CA MET A 79 -7.41 -6.00 -16.66
C MET A 79 -7.20 -6.64 -18.05
N HIS A 80 -6.38 -6.03 -18.88
CA HIS A 80 -6.09 -6.52 -20.23
C HIS A 80 -4.61 -6.75 -20.42
N HIS A 81 -4.26 -7.74 -21.26
CA HIS A 81 -2.88 -7.94 -21.67
C HIS A 81 -2.40 -6.76 -22.52
N PHE A 82 -1.22 -6.21 -22.20
CA PHE A 82 -0.66 -5.08 -22.93
C PHE A 82 0.09 -5.58 -24.16
N LYS A 83 -0.43 -5.26 -25.34
CA LYS A 83 0.27 -5.51 -26.60
C LYS A 83 1.04 -4.24 -26.97
N GLU A 84 2.31 -4.39 -27.31
CA GLU A 84 3.17 -3.29 -27.72
C GLU A 84 2.53 -2.41 -28.80
N LYS A 85 1.92 -3.03 -29.82
CA LYS A 85 1.20 -2.32 -30.87
C LYS A 85 0.07 -1.41 -30.36
N ASP A 86 -0.66 -1.85 -29.34
CA ASP A 86 -1.73 -1.05 -28.74
C ASP A 86 -1.13 0.11 -27.92
N LEU A 87 0.00 -0.11 -27.23
CA LEU A 87 0.70 0.92 -26.47
C LEU A 87 1.28 2.00 -27.39
N LEU A 88 1.99 1.63 -28.45
CA LEU A 88 2.53 2.61 -29.41
C LEU A 88 1.43 3.48 -30.02
N ARG A 89 0.25 2.94 -30.31
CA ARG A 89 -0.91 3.73 -30.74
C ARG A 89 -1.42 4.66 -29.65
N LEU A 90 -1.49 4.17 -28.40
CA LEU A 90 -1.89 5.00 -27.26
C LEU A 90 -0.87 6.13 -27.01
N PHE A 91 0.43 5.91 -27.19
CA PHE A 91 1.43 6.95 -27.07
C PHE A 91 1.17 8.12 -28.05
N VAL A 92 0.80 7.81 -29.28
CA VAL A 92 0.42 8.83 -30.26
C VAL A 92 -0.83 9.57 -29.81
N VAL A 93 -1.90 8.86 -29.40
CA VAL A 93 -3.17 9.47 -29.01
C VAL A 93 -3.04 10.28 -27.72
N TYR A 94 -2.18 9.85 -26.79
CA TYR A 94 -1.94 10.48 -25.50
C TYR A 94 -0.76 11.48 -25.51
N GLU A 95 -0.21 11.77 -26.70
CA GLU A 95 0.90 12.73 -26.86
C GLU A 95 2.10 12.39 -25.95
N ILE A 96 2.38 11.10 -25.78
CA ILE A 96 3.56 10.60 -25.05
C ILE A 96 4.71 10.54 -26.06
N SER A 97 5.50 11.63 -26.16
CA SER A 97 6.58 11.76 -27.14
C SER A 97 7.99 11.56 -26.53
N GLY A 98 8.11 11.59 -25.21
CA GLY A 98 9.42 11.44 -24.54
C GLY A 98 9.94 10.01 -24.61
N GLU A 99 11.11 9.80 -25.25
CA GLU A 99 11.72 8.46 -25.38
C GLU A 99 11.88 7.74 -24.02
N LYS A 100 12.31 8.47 -22.98
CA LYS A 100 12.47 7.90 -21.64
C LYS A 100 11.13 7.49 -21.02
N GLU A 101 10.08 8.29 -21.23
CA GLU A 101 8.73 7.97 -20.73
C GLU A 101 8.17 6.74 -21.46
N GLN A 102 8.31 6.69 -22.80
CA GLN A 102 7.91 5.53 -23.59
C GLN A 102 8.65 4.27 -23.15
N ALA A 103 9.97 4.35 -22.95
CA ALA A 103 10.79 3.21 -22.51
C ALA A 103 10.29 2.64 -21.17
N VAL A 104 10.02 3.48 -20.18
CA VAL A 104 9.48 3.05 -18.88
C VAL A 104 8.11 2.37 -19.02
N LEU A 105 7.21 2.92 -19.85
CA LEU A 105 5.88 2.34 -20.05
C LEU A 105 5.94 0.99 -20.81
N LEU A 106 6.88 0.85 -21.76
CA LEU A 106 7.11 -0.41 -22.46
C LEU A 106 7.71 -1.47 -21.53
N GLU A 107 8.68 -1.10 -20.70
CA GLU A 107 9.27 -1.97 -19.68
C GLU A 107 8.20 -2.44 -18.67
N LEU A 108 7.34 -1.52 -18.20
CA LEU A 108 6.19 -1.89 -17.36
C LEU A 108 5.25 -2.88 -18.05
N ALA A 109 5.02 -2.74 -19.35
CA ALA A 109 4.19 -3.67 -20.11
C ALA A 109 4.84 -5.05 -20.25
N GLU A 110 6.14 -5.10 -20.44
CA GLU A 110 6.90 -6.35 -20.50
C GLU A 110 6.81 -7.07 -19.16
N ILE A 111 7.14 -6.40 -18.05
CA ILE A 111 7.02 -6.94 -16.69
C ILE A 111 5.57 -7.36 -16.39
N ALA A 112 4.59 -6.56 -16.80
CA ALA A 112 3.17 -6.85 -16.61
C ALA A 112 2.68 -8.13 -17.28
N ASN A 113 3.37 -8.56 -18.32
CA ASN A 113 3.07 -9.77 -19.08
C ASN A 113 3.84 -11.00 -18.60
N GLN A 114 4.82 -10.84 -17.69
CA GLN A 114 5.60 -11.96 -17.15
C GLN A 114 4.84 -12.68 -16.02
N PRO A 115 5.12 -13.98 -15.82
CA PRO A 115 4.69 -14.71 -14.63
C PRO A 115 5.25 -14.05 -13.36
N THR A 116 4.49 -14.05 -12.30
CA THR A 116 4.92 -13.49 -11.02
C THR A 116 5.46 -14.60 -10.11
N TRP A 117 6.49 -14.29 -9.33
CA TRP A 117 7.12 -15.26 -8.42
C TRP A 117 6.19 -15.76 -7.32
N TRP A 118 5.16 -14.98 -6.93
CA TRP A 118 4.19 -15.39 -5.91
C TRP A 118 3.04 -16.23 -6.45
N GLN A 119 3.07 -16.60 -7.73
CA GLN A 119 2.00 -17.37 -8.37
C GLN A 119 1.79 -18.74 -7.70
N GLU A 120 2.84 -19.35 -7.15
CA GLU A 120 2.76 -20.59 -6.41
C GLU A 120 1.92 -20.49 -5.12
N TRP A 121 1.79 -19.29 -4.54
CA TRP A 121 0.94 -19.01 -3.38
C TRP A 121 -0.41 -18.40 -3.72
N SER A 122 -0.77 -18.34 -4.99
CA SER A 122 -2.02 -17.69 -5.45
C SER A 122 -3.29 -18.34 -4.90
N THR A 123 -3.23 -19.61 -4.49
CA THR A 123 -4.34 -20.35 -3.88
C THR A 123 -4.57 -19.97 -2.41
N VAL A 124 -3.56 -19.50 -1.70
CA VAL A 124 -3.62 -19.15 -0.27
C VAL A 124 -3.53 -17.65 -0.03
N ALA A 125 -2.82 -16.92 -0.90
CA ALA A 125 -2.71 -15.48 -0.80
C ALA A 125 -3.98 -14.83 -1.38
N GLN A 126 -4.71 -14.10 -0.55
CA GLN A 126 -5.85 -13.31 -0.97
C GLN A 126 -5.47 -12.35 -2.12
N PRO A 127 -6.36 -12.05 -3.07
CA PRO A 127 -6.04 -11.19 -4.21
C PRO A 127 -5.40 -9.85 -3.84
N TYR A 128 -5.87 -9.21 -2.77
CA TYR A 128 -5.27 -7.95 -2.29
C TYR A 128 -3.83 -8.13 -1.81
N LEU A 129 -3.51 -9.25 -1.14
CA LEU A 129 -2.14 -9.54 -0.68
C LEU A 129 -1.21 -9.77 -1.87
N GLN A 130 -1.69 -10.43 -2.93
CA GLN A 130 -0.94 -10.59 -4.20
C GLN A 130 -0.61 -9.22 -4.80
N ALA A 131 -1.55 -8.27 -4.80
CA ALA A 131 -1.29 -6.90 -5.27
C ALA A 131 -0.26 -6.18 -4.38
N VAL A 132 -0.38 -6.26 -3.05
CA VAL A 132 0.59 -5.66 -2.11
C VAL A 132 1.99 -6.19 -2.38
N ILE A 133 2.16 -7.51 -2.50
CA ILE A 133 3.44 -8.15 -2.78
C ILE A 133 4.01 -7.65 -4.11
N SER A 134 3.16 -7.51 -5.12
CA SER A 134 3.54 -6.99 -6.42
C SER A 134 4.03 -5.54 -6.35
N PHE A 135 3.35 -4.68 -5.58
CA PHE A 135 3.80 -3.31 -5.35
C PHE A 135 5.09 -3.23 -4.56
N GLU A 136 5.25 -4.07 -3.52
CA GLU A 136 6.50 -4.15 -2.77
C GLU A 136 7.69 -4.58 -3.64
N ASP A 137 7.44 -5.52 -4.56
CA ASP A 137 8.48 -6.02 -5.46
C ASP A 137 8.99 -4.92 -6.43
N MET A 138 8.10 -4.05 -6.88
CA MET A 138 8.42 -2.95 -7.79
C MET A 138 8.91 -1.68 -7.10
N ALA A 139 8.47 -1.41 -5.86
CA ALA A 139 8.76 -0.17 -5.19
C ALA A 139 10.26 -0.01 -4.88
N THR A 140 10.80 1.17 -5.14
CA THR A 140 12.14 1.59 -4.71
C THR A 140 12.12 2.11 -3.28
N ARG A 141 10.97 2.64 -2.84
CA ARG A 141 10.75 3.11 -1.48
C ARG A 141 9.35 2.72 -1.00
N ILE A 142 9.29 2.22 0.22
CA ILE A 142 8.05 1.88 0.91
C ILE A 142 7.97 2.74 2.17
N LYS A 143 6.89 3.52 2.29
CA LYS A 143 6.55 4.30 3.48
C LYS A 143 5.38 3.60 4.16
N ALA A 144 5.55 3.12 5.39
CA ALA A 144 4.52 2.38 6.11
C ALA A 144 4.22 3.04 7.46
N TYR A 145 2.96 3.40 7.69
CA TYR A 145 2.44 3.80 8.99
C TYR A 145 1.69 2.62 9.62
N SER A 146 2.11 2.25 10.81
CA SER A 146 1.54 1.15 11.60
C SER A 146 0.82 1.70 12.81
N SER A 147 -0.52 1.74 12.78
CA SER A 147 -1.35 2.20 13.91
C SER A 147 -1.58 1.11 14.95
N ASP A 148 -1.86 -0.13 14.51
CA ASP A 148 -2.34 -1.23 15.36
C ASP A 148 -1.44 -2.46 15.30
N LEU A 149 -0.95 -2.81 14.11
CA LEU A 149 -0.09 -3.95 13.83
C LEU A 149 1.14 -3.50 13.05
N LEU A 150 2.25 -4.18 13.28
CA LEU A 150 3.49 -3.88 12.57
C LEU A 150 3.40 -4.28 11.09
N HIS A 151 4.00 -3.46 10.22
CA HIS A 151 4.10 -3.76 8.80
C HIS A 151 4.81 -5.09 8.54
N GLY A 152 4.33 -5.87 7.56
CA GLY A 152 4.79 -7.23 7.31
C GLY A 152 6.29 -7.40 7.11
N LEU A 153 6.96 -6.43 6.48
CA LEU A 153 8.41 -6.45 6.28
C LEU A 153 9.22 -6.17 7.56
N ALA A 154 8.58 -5.64 8.61
CA ALA A 154 9.21 -5.35 9.90
C ALA A 154 8.93 -6.41 10.98
N GLN A 155 8.16 -7.45 10.66
CA GLN A 155 7.82 -8.51 11.61
C GLN A 155 8.93 -9.56 11.71
N THR A 156 9.17 -10.06 12.93
CA THR A 156 9.97 -11.29 13.11
C THR A 156 9.18 -12.50 12.62
N PRO A 157 9.83 -13.62 12.30
CA PRO A 157 9.12 -14.86 11.92
C PRO A 157 8.11 -15.31 13.00
N ALA A 158 8.48 -15.26 14.28
CA ALA A 158 7.62 -15.67 15.38
C ALA A 158 6.40 -14.74 15.56
N TYR A 159 6.58 -13.42 15.41
CA TYR A 159 5.47 -12.46 15.43
C TYR A 159 4.52 -12.71 14.25
N ALA A 160 5.06 -12.90 13.04
CA ALA A 160 4.27 -13.19 11.84
C ALA A 160 3.48 -14.50 11.99
N GLU A 161 4.10 -15.55 12.55
CA GLU A 161 3.46 -16.83 12.82
C GLU A 161 2.32 -16.68 13.83
N ALA A 162 2.57 -16.02 14.97
CA ALA A 162 1.54 -15.78 15.97
C ALA A 162 0.34 -15.00 15.40
N LEU A 163 0.59 -14.05 14.49
CA LEU A 163 -0.45 -13.27 13.84
C LEU A 163 -1.24 -14.11 12.82
N ILE A 164 -0.57 -14.86 11.95
CA ILE A 164 -1.20 -15.70 10.92
C ILE A 164 -2.05 -16.79 11.56
N ARG A 165 -1.54 -17.44 12.62
CA ARG A 165 -2.25 -18.51 13.32
C ARG A 165 -3.49 -18.03 14.09
N ARG A 166 -3.64 -16.73 14.34
CA ARG A 166 -4.91 -16.14 14.86
C ARG A 166 -5.98 -16.02 13.79
N GLY A 167 -5.58 -15.97 12.51
CA GLY A 167 -6.51 -15.89 11.39
C GLY A 167 -7.35 -17.16 11.25
N ARG A 168 -8.44 -17.04 10.49
CA ARG A 168 -9.25 -18.20 10.08
C ARG A 168 -8.51 -18.95 8.98
N GLY A 169 -8.41 -20.26 9.07
CA GLY A 169 -7.78 -21.09 8.06
C GLY A 169 -7.29 -22.42 8.63
N GLU A 170 -7.00 -23.35 7.74
CA GLU A 170 -6.39 -24.63 8.08
C GLU A 170 -4.88 -24.49 8.29
N ARG A 171 -4.27 -25.47 8.93
CA ARG A 171 -2.84 -25.45 9.25
C ARG A 171 -1.97 -25.31 8.00
N ASP A 172 -2.29 -26.06 6.94
CA ASP A 172 -1.53 -26.04 5.67
C ASP A 172 -1.59 -24.65 5.01
N THR A 173 -2.73 -23.96 5.10
CA THR A 173 -2.87 -22.56 4.64
C THR A 173 -1.98 -21.63 5.44
N HIS A 174 -1.92 -21.81 6.76
CA HIS A 174 -1.04 -20.98 7.61
C HIS A 174 0.43 -21.21 7.28
N ASP A 175 0.85 -22.46 7.09
CA ASP A 175 2.25 -22.79 6.76
C ASP A 175 2.64 -22.25 5.38
N ALA A 176 1.75 -22.31 4.40
CA ALA A 176 1.96 -21.68 3.09
C ALA A 176 2.07 -20.15 3.19
N LEU A 177 1.22 -19.48 3.98
CA LEU A 177 1.30 -18.03 4.21
C LEU A 177 2.59 -17.64 4.93
N LEU A 178 3.11 -18.48 5.83
CA LEU A 178 4.41 -18.28 6.48
C LEU A 178 5.55 -18.40 5.47
N GLY A 179 5.49 -19.38 4.57
CA GLY A 179 6.43 -19.53 3.47
C GLY A 179 6.47 -18.27 2.59
N LEU A 180 5.30 -17.81 2.17
CA LEU A 180 5.16 -16.57 1.40
C LEU A 180 5.74 -15.36 2.14
N ARG A 181 5.47 -15.21 3.45
CA ARG A 181 5.99 -14.12 4.27
C ARG A 181 7.52 -14.13 4.34
N LYS A 182 8.11 -15.31 4.50
CA LYS A 182 9.56 -15.51 4.52
C LYS A 182 10.21 -15.12 3.19
N GLU A 183 9.65 -15.60 2.08
CA GLU A 183 10.16 -15.31 0.74
C GLU A 183 10.04 -13.80 0.42
N ARG A 184 8.91 -13.18 0.69
CA ARG A 184 8.67 -11.76 0.53
C ARG A 184 9.70 -10.90 1.26
N ARG A 185 10.04 -11.26 2.50
CA ARG A 185 11.07 -10.58 3.28
C ARG A 185 12.46 -10.79 2.69
N ALA A 186 12.81 -12.04 2.33
CA ALA A 186 14.10 -12.36 1.74
C ALA A 186 14.34 -11.57 0.43
N ARG A 187 13.33 -11.46 -0.43
CA ARG A 187 13.40 -10.67 -1.66
C ARG A 187 13.60 -9.18 -1.40
N PHE A 188 12.88 -8.63 -0.43
CA PHE A 188 13.06 -7.24 -0.05
C PHE A 188 14.49 -6.98 0.48
N GLU A 189 15.00 -7.83 1.33
CA GLU A 189 16.35 -7.71 1.91
C GLU A 189 17.47 -7.90 0.86
N ALA A 190 17.25 -8.77 -0.13
CA ALA A 190 18.19 -9.02 -1.22
C ALA A 190 18.20 -7.92 -2.30
N ALA A 191 17.18 -7.07 -2.36
CA ALA A 191 17.06 -6.07 -3.41
C ALA A 191 17.91 -4.82 -3.10
N PRO A 192 18.94 -4.52 -3.90
CA PRO A 192 19.81 -3.38 -3.66
C PRO A 192 19.04 -2.06 -3.83
N GLY A 193 19.28 -1.13 -2.92
CA GLY A 193 18.74 0.23 -3.03
C GLY A 193 17.29 0.42 -2.55
N LYS A 194 16.53 -0.63 -2.30
CA LYS A 194 15.17 -0.49 -1.74
C LYS A 194 15.22 0.10 -0.34
N LYS A 195 14.30 1.03 -0.07
CA LYS A 195 14.20 1.72 1.22
C LYS A 195 12.87 1.43 1.90
N LEU A 196 12.93 1.14 3.19
CA LEU A 196 11.75 0.98 4.04
C LEU A 196 11.74 2.07 5.12
N ILE A 197 10.72 2.92 5.09
CA ILE A 197 10.51 3.99 6.07
C ILE A 197 9.27 3.62 6.86
N ILE A 198 9.45 3.35 8.15
CA ILE A 198 8.36 2.93 9.02
C ILE A 198 8.13 3.98 10.10
N VAL A 199 6.89 4.38 10.24
CA VAL A 199 6.39 5.15 11.38
C VAL A 199 5.47 4.23 12.17
N VAL A 200 5.81 3.95 13.42
CA VAL A 200 5.06 3.06 14.30
C VAL A 200 4.40 3.88 15.41
N HIS A 201 3.11 3.74 15.54
CA HIS A 201 2.37 4.29 16.66
C HIS A 201 2.58 3.43 17.91
N ALA A 202 2.70 4.05 19.08
CA ALA A 202 2.93 3.34 20.34
C ALA A 202 1.89 2.24 20.62
N ALA A 203 0.64 2.42 20.18
CA ALA A 203 -0.41 1.41 20.33
C ALA A 203 -0.02 0.08 19.65
N ALA A 204 0.60 0.12 18.47
CA ALA A 204 1.03 -1.09 17.77
C ALA A 204 2.13 -1.86 18.53
N LEU A 205 2.91 -1.18 19.37
CA LEU A 205 3.93 -1.79 20.22
C LEU A 205 3.36 -2.40 21.51
N LEU A 206 2.19 -1.93 21.93
CA LEU A 206 1.48 -2.41 23.13
C LEU A 206 0.43 -3.46 22.81
N ASN A 207 0.02 -3.57 21.56
CA ASN A 207 -0.91 -4.59 21.11
C ASN A 207 -0.20 -5.95 21.07
N ARG A 208 -0.53 -6.82 22.00
CA ARG A 208 0.16 -8.11 22.20
C ARG A 208 -0.17 -9.09 21.08
N VAL A 209 0.86 -9.56 20.42
CA VAL A 209 0.81 -10.63 19.42
C VAL A 209 1.67 -11.80 19.90
N GLY A 210 1.06 -12.94 20.15
CA GLY A 210 1.74 -14.11 20.71
C GLY A 210 2.09 -13.95 22.19
N SER A 211 3.23 -14.50 22.58
CA SER A 211 3.73 -14.47 23.96
C SER A 211 4.55 -13.20 24.27
N PRO A 212 4.79 -12.90 25.54
CA PRO A 212 5.70 -11.81 25.92
C PRO A 212 7.11 -11.92 25.31
N GLU A 213 7.62 -13.15 25.16
CA GLU A 213 8.93 -13.40 24.53
C GLU A 213 8.91 -12.99 23.05
N ILE A 214 7.85 -13.35 22.32
CA ILE A 214 7.67 -12.93 20.91
C ILE A 214 7.64 -11.41 20.80
N MET A 215 6.95 -10.74 21.72
CA MET A 215 6.90 -9.28 21.74
C MET A 215 8.27 -8.67 22.07
N ALA A 216 9.00 -9.24 23.03
CA ALA A 216 10.35 -8.78 23.37
C ALA A 216 11.30 -8.90 22.18
N ASP A 217 11.34 -10.06 21.53
CA ASP A 217 12.16 -10.31 20.33
C ASP A 217 11.78 -9.36 19.18
N GLN A 218 10.49 -9.08 19.03
CA GLN A 218 9.98 -8.13 18.04
C GLN A 218 10.45 -6.69 18.32
N MET A 219 10.49 -6.25 19.58
CA MET A 219 11.00 -4.93 19.96
C MET A 219 12.51 -4.83 19.69
N GLU A 220 13.30 -5.85 20.07
CA GLU A 220 14.72 -5.92 19.79
C GLU A 220 15.01 -5.91 18.28
N HIS A 221 14.19 -6.63 17.50
CA HIS A 221 14.28 -6.62 16.03
C HIS A 221 14.06 -5.23 15.45
N LEU A 222 13.01 -4.51 15.90
CA LEU A 222 12.74 -3.14 15.45
C LEU A 222 13.88 -2.18 15.81
N ALA A 223 14.48 -2.34 17.00
CA ALA A 223 15.63 -1.56 17.40
C ALA A 223 16.82 -1.79 16.44
N GLY A 224 17.09 -3.06 16.07
CA GLY A 224 18.13 -3.40 15.10
C GLY A 224 17.82 -2.92 13.67
N LEU A 225 16.54 -2.89 13.25
CA LEU A 225 16.16 -2.33 11.95
C LEU A 225 16.51 -0.84 11.83
N SER A 226 16.42 -0.09 12.94
CA SER A 226 16.72 1.35 12.94
C SER A 226 18.20 1.66 12.64
N GLU A 227 19.08 0.69 12.71
CA GLU A 227 20.54 0.82 12.45
C GLU A 227 20.91 0.52 10.99
N ARG A 228 20.01 -0.09 10.22
CA ARG A 228 20.27 -0.47 8.82
C ARG A 228 20.15 0.75 7.91
N ARG A 229 21.10 0.91 6.96
CA ARG A 229 21.14 2.07 6.04
C ARG A 229 19.90 2.25 5.17
N ASN A 230 19.24 1.15 4.81
CA ASN A 230 18.06 1.16 3.95
C ASN A 230 16.74 1.17 4.73
N HIS A 231 16.79 1.27 6.06
CA HIS A 231 15.63 1.35 6.94
C HIS A 231 15.64 2.67 7.70
N GLN A 232 14.48 3.27 7.85
CA GLN A 232 14.24 4.38 8.76
C GLN A 232 13.06 4.02 9.65
N LEU A 233 13.25 4.14 10.95
CA LEU A 233 12.19 3.88 11.92
C LEU A 233 11.96 5.12 12.77
N ARG A 234 10.69 5.47 12.97
CA ARG A 234 10.22 6.51 13.88
C ARG A 234 9.12 5.95 14.75
N LEU A 235 9.07 6.40 15.98
CA LEU A 235 7.98 6.05 16.90
C LEU A 235 7.16 7.29 17.20
N VAL A 236 5.86 7.15 17.05
CA VAL A 236 4.87 8.17 17.43
C VAL A 236 4.23 7.74 18.74
N ASP A 237 4.48 8.52 19.79
CA ASP A 237 3.93 8.28 21.12
C ASP A 237 3.05 9.48 21.54
N PRO A 238 1.72 9.30 21.63
CA PRO A 238 0.81 10.39 22.02
C PRO A 238 1.11 10.98 23.40
N ALA A 239 1.81 10.23 24.27
CA ALA A 239 2.24 10.77 25.57
C ALA A 239 3.33 11.84 25.46
N HIS A 240 4.02 11.91 24.30
CA HIS A 240 5.13 12.83 24.04
C HIS A 240 4.84 13.84 22.92
N HIS A 241 3.76 13.67 22.19
CA HIS A 241 3.46 14.50 21.03
C HIS A 241 2.02 15.00 21.10
N TYR A 242 1.86 16.32 20.96
CA TYR A 242 0.57 16.98 20.82
C TYR A 242 0.25 17.17 19.33
N ASP A 243 -1.02 17.28 19.02
CA ASP A 243 -1.52 17.61 17.67
C ASP A 243 -0.98 16.67 16.58
N LEU A 244 -0.99 15.37 16.86
CA LEU A 244 -0.67 14.36 15.85
C LEU A 244 -1.85 14.19 14.90
N PRO A 245 -1.59 14.13 13.57
CA PRO A 245 -2.64 13.72 12.64
C PRO A 245 -3.00 12.26 12.92
N VAL A 246 -4.18 12.04 13.49
CA VAL A 246 -4.70 10.69 13.83
C VAL A 246 -5.49 10.03 12.71
N GLU A 247 -5.68 10.75 11.61
CA GLU A 247 -6.62 10.38 10.54
C GLU A 247 -6.03 9.40 9.53
N LEU A 248 -4.69 9.17 9.56
CA LEU A 248 -4.05 8.39 8.51
C LEU A 248 -4.46 6.92 8.53
N GLY A 249 -4.70 6.33 9.72
CA GLY A 249 -4.88 4.89 9.86
C GLY A 249 -3.68 4.09 9.34
N THR A 250 -3.72 2.76 9.43
CA THR A 250 -2.66 1.91 8.87
C THR A 250 -2.60 2.08 7.34
N THR A 251 -1.49 2.60 6.85
CA THR A 251 -1.31 2.96 5.44
C THR A 251 0.10 2.62 4.97
N THR A 252 0.21 2.12 3.74
CA THR A 252 1.49 1.93 3.05
C THR A 252 1.48 2.73 1.76
N ILE A 253 2.54 3.51 1.49
CA ILE A 253 2.73 4.26 0.25
C ILE A 253 3.91 3.64 -0.49
N PHE A 254 3.67 3.25 -1.72
CA PHE A 254 4.67 2.69 -2.63
C PHE A 254 5.14 3.77 -3.59
N ASP A 255 6.45 3.98 -3.62
CA ASP A 255 7.14 4.94 -4.49
C ASP A 255 8.01 4.17 -5.48
N PHE A 256 7.91 4.50 -6.74
CA PHE A 256 8.54 3.77 -7.85
C PHE A 256 9.59 4.63 -8.54
N GLU A 257 10.43 4.01 -9.34
CA GLU A 257 11.41 4.73 -10.15
C GLU A 257 10.75 5.47 -11.32
N GLY A 258 11.35 6.59 -11.71
CA GLY A 258 10.90 7.39 -12.86
C GLY A 258 9.63 8.19 -12.57
N ARG A 259 8.78 8.33 -13.61
CA ARG A 259 7.51 9.09 -13.54
C ARG A 259 6.29 8.19 -13.29
N VAL A 260 6.51 7.03 -12.68
CA VAL A 260 5.41 6.15 -12.32
C VAL A 260 4.68 6.72 -11.10
N PRO A 261 3.36 6.93 -11.16
CA PRO A 261 2.61 7.49 -10.05
C PRO A 261 2.68 6.59 -8.81
N LYS A 262 2.79 7.20 -7.64
CA LYS A 262 2.74 6.49 -6.35
C LYS A 262 1.38 5.84 -6.14
N VAL A 263 1.36 4.81 -5.30
CA VAL A 263 0.13 4.14 -4.89
C VAL A 263 0.10 4.07 -3.37
N ALA A 264 -1.03 4.42 -2.78
CA ALA A 264 -1.26 4.17 -1.37
C ALA A 264 -2.18 2.96 -1.17
N TYR A 265 -1.91 2.21 -0.12
CA TYR A 265 -2.64 1.04 0.31
C TYR A 265 -3.10 1.22 1.75
N ALA A 266 -4.36 0.96 2.00
CA ALA A 266 -4.93 0.94 3.35
C ALA A 266 -5.74 -0.35 3.54
N GLU A 267 -5.49 -1.05 4.65
CA GLU A 267 -6.14 -2.32 4.99
C GLU A 267 -7.26 -2.10 5.99
N ASN A 268 -8.37 -2.80 5.78
CA ASN A 268 -9.51 -2.86 6.68
C ASN A 268 -9.93 -4.32 6.89
N LEU A 269 -10.81 -4.57 7.88
CA LEU A 269 -11.30 -5.91 8.22
C LEU A 269 -11.92 -6.65 7.02
N ASP A 270 -12.64 -5.93 6.17
CA ASP A 270 -13.42 -6.51 5.07
C ASP A 270 -12.72 -6.44 3.70
N GLY A 271 -11.46 -5.97 3.65
CA GLY A 271 -10.70 -5.83 2.41
C GLY A 271 -9.69 -4.70 2.47
N CYS A 272 -9.30 -4.18 1.31
CA CYS A 272 -8.31 -3.12 1.24
C CYS A 272 -8.68 -2.06 0.20
N LEU A 273 -8.09 -0.89 0.37
CA LEU A 273 -8.16 0.22 -0.58
C LEU A 273 -6.82 0.39 -1.27
N PHE A 274 -6.82 0.35 -2.61
CA PHE A 274 -5.72 0.85 -3.41
C PHE A 274 -6.09 2.22 -3.96
N ILE A 275 -5.29 3.22 -3.62
CA ILE A 275 -5.52 4.61 -3.92
C ILE A 275 -4.48 5.03 -4.94
N GLN A 276 -4.94 5.38 -6.13
CA GLN A 276 -4.13 5.81 -7.26
C GLN A 276 -4.44 7.27 -7.66
N ASP A 277 -5.32 7.92 -6.93
CA ASP A 277 -5.57 9.36 -7.07
C ASP A 277 -4.38 10.13 -6.53
N GLU A 278 -3.73 10.91 -7.39
CA GLU A 278 -2.49 11.61 -7.05
C GLU A 278 -2.71 12.56 -5.87
N ASP A 279 -3.79 13.35 -5.86
CA ASP A 279 -4.09 14.31 -4.80
C ASP A 279 -4.32 13.59 -3.45
N LEU A 280 -5.00 12.43 -3.47
CA LEU A 280 -5.25 11.63 -2.28
C LEU A 280 -3.98 10.92 -1.77
N VAL A 281 -3.09 10.49 -2.67
CA VAL A 281 -1.80 9.89 -2.32
C VAL A 281 -0.88 10.95 -1.74
N ASP A 282 -0.77 12.10 -2.39
CA ASP A 282 0.07 13.21 -1.93
C ASP A 282 -0.40 13.73 -0.56
N HIS A 283 -1.71 13.84 -0.34
CA HIS A 283 -2.24 14.21 0.97
C HIS A 283 -1.81 13.21 2.06
N ARG A 284 -1.91 11.90 1.79
CA ARG A 284 -1.45 10.86 2.72
C ARG A 284 0.05 10.93 2.97
N GLU A 285 0.82 11.23 1.94
CA GLU A 285 2.27 11.37 2.07
C GLU A 285 2.65 12.56 2.93
N VAL A 286 1.96 13.70 2.78
CA VAL A 286 2.14 14.88 3.65
C VAL A 286 1.88 14.53 5.12
N VAL A 287 0.75 13.87 5.40
CA VAL A 287 0.40 13.42 6.76
C VAL A 287 1.43 12.40 7.30
N PHE A 288 1.86 11.45 6.46
CA PHE A 288 2.90 10.50 6.84
C PHE A 288 4.23 11.19 7.18
N ASP A 289 4.65 12.15 6.36
CA ASP A 289 5.92 12.85 6.57
C ASP A 289 5.84 13.77 7.81
N GLU A 290 4.67 14.33 8.14
CA GLU A 290 4.43 15.05 9.39
C GLU A 290 4.58 14.12 10.61
N LEU A 291 3.93 12.94 10.59
CA LEU A 291 4.08 11.93 11.64
C LEU A 291 5.55 11.48 11.78
N ARG A 292 6.23 11.28 10.66
CA ARG A 292 7.64 10.90 10.63
C ARG A 292 8.53 12.00 11.23
N PHE A 293 8.25 13.26 10.94
CA PHE A 293 9.00 14.40 11.46
C PHE A 293 8.79 14.61 12.96
N LYS A 294 7.53 14.54 13.41
CA LYS A 294 7.16 14.68 14.83
C LYS A 294 7.57 13.46 15.66
N GLY A 295 7.73 12.28 15.07
CA GLY A 295 8.06 11.06 15.77
C GLY A 295 9.46 11.07 16.41
N LEU A 296 9.67 10.24 17.43
CA LEU A 296 10.94 10.05 18.11
C LEU A 296 12.06 9.73 17.11
N GLY A 297 13.16 10.43 17.20
CA GLY A 297 14.35 10.17 16.39
C GLY A 297 14.96 8.78 16.66
N PRO A 298 15.91 8.31 15.82
CA PRO A 298 16.41 6.93 15.85
C PRO A 298 16.89 6.47 17.23
N ASP A 299 17.70 7.30 17.91
CA ASP A 299 18.24 6.93 19.22
C ASP A 299 17.19 6.88 20.32
N ALA A 300 16.23 7.82 20.31
CA ALA A 300 15.12 7.83 21.27
C ALA A 300 14.17 6.65 21.01
N ALA A 301 13.87 6.36 19.74
CA ALA A 301 13.08 5.21 19.34
C ALA A 301 13.72 3.90 19.76
N ARG A 302 15.04 3.74 19.54
CA ARG A 302 15.80 2.56 19.95
C ARG A 302 15.78 2.37 21.47
N ARG A 303 15.99 3.43 22.26
CA ARG A 303 15.89 3.35 23.73
C ARG A 303 14.51 2.88 24.15
N LYS A 304 13.45 3.49 23.62
CA LYS A 304 12.05 3.11 23.93
C LYS A 304 11.77 1.65 23.59
N LEU A 305 12.23 1.17 22.43
CA LEU A 305 12.07 -0.23 22.00
C LEU A 305 12.79 -1.19 22.95
N ASN A 306 14.03 -0.88 23.36
CA ASN A 306 14.78 -1.68 24.32
C ASN A 306 14.10 -1.69 25.71
N ASP A 307 13.50 -0.56 26.12
CA ASP A 307 12.73 -0.50 27.38
C ASP A 307 11.50 -1.40 27.31
N LEU A 308 10.78 -1.36 26.19
CA LEU A 308 9.62 -2.24 25.95
C LEU A 308 10.04 -3.71 25.90
N ALA A 309 11.16 -4.05 25.25
CA ALA A 309 11.67 -5.41 25.25
C ALA A 309 11.94 -5.91 26.68
N ARG A 310 12.61 -5.09 27.50
CA ARG A 310 12.85 -5.42 28.92
C ARG A 310 11.52 -5.55 29.70
N MET A 311 10.56 -4.70 29.45
CA MET A 311 9.23 -4.80 30.06
C MET A 311 8.56 -6.13 29.70
N TYR A 312 8.55 -6.52 28.42
CA TYR A 312 7.95 -7.79 27.98
C TYR A 312 8.68 -9.00 28.56
N ARG A 313 10.01 -8.99 28.66
CA ARG A 313 10.78 -10.07 29.31
C ARG A 313 10.43 -10.28 30.80
N LYS A 314 9.95 -9.22 31.48
CA LYS A 314 9.50 -9.30 32.88
C LYS A 314 8.08 -9.84 33.04
N PHE A 315 7.26 -9.82 31.98
CA PHE A 315 5.95 -10.46 32.01
C PHE A 315 6.17 -11.97 31.95
N GLN A 316 6.23 -12.62 33.12
CA GLN A 316 6.12 -14.07 33.17
C GLN A 316 4.72 -14.46 32.71
N ALA A 317 4.65 -15.48 31.83
CA ALA A 317 3.36 -16.10 31.53
C ALA A 317 2.77 -16.65 32.85
N PRO A 318 1.46 -16.52 33.08
CA PRO A 318 0.80 -17.07 34.26
C PRO A 318 0.94 -18.58 34.33
#